data_8bead8a1f2e6c8b8e9d0eeded6ee1e68
#
_entry.id   8bead8a1f2e6c8b8e9d0eeded6ee1e68
#
_cell.length_a   1.000
_cell.length_b   1.000
_cell.length_c   1.000
_cell.angle_alpha   90.00
_cell.angle_beta   90.00
_cell.angle_gamma   90.00
#
_symmetry.space_group_name_H-M   'P 1'
#
loop_
_entity.id
_entity.type
_entity.pdbx_description
1 polymer ?
#
loop_
_entity_poly.entity_id
_entity_poly.type
_entity_poly.pdbx_seq_one_letter_code
_entity_poly.pdbx_strand_id
1 'polypeptide(L)'
;MGYEIKLSRLTELGLFETDLYFTAAFNATEAMRVNRAVEVELINKRAEKARDIAAASSNFADSLFGTIRGGDCCVINGINVSMSFLYNLNYEDFINHARNYFDYLAHIIYLVYLRDKKKIDEIDFGKLIKNRSLIDNAEISDLISTIETNDLFTYISDYNNITKHNHGINTPINTNFRTFEMVGMVFPFSKEIKGVERTHDLALMRDKMKEIHQFVLDSQQAFLKEFDKIYTQEGNEK
;
A
#
# COMPACT_ATOMS: atom_id res chain seq x y z
N MET A 1 -3.01 -21.31 -6.87
CA MET A 1 -3.48 -21.34 -8.27
C MET A 1 -3.84 -19.91 -8.61
N GLY A 2 -3.00 -19.22 -9.38
CA GLY A 2 -3.29 -17.85 -9.82
C GLY A 2 -4.45 -17.87 -10.79
N TYR A 3 -5.42 -17.00 -10.58
CA TYR A 3 -6.42 -16.70 -11.61
C TYR A 3 -5.69 -15.96 -12.75
N GLU A 4 -5.24 -16.67 -13.76
CA GLU A 4 -4.99 -16.08 -15.06
C GLU A 4 -6.37 -15.71 -15.63
N ILE A 5 -6.81 -14.47 -15.42
CA ILE A 5 -7.81 -13.89 -16.30
C ILE A 5 -7.20 -14.03 -17.69
N LYS A 6 -7.89 -14.72 -18.59
CA LYS A 6 -7.43 -14.79 -19.97
C LYS A 6 -7.57 -13.38 -20.55
N LEU A 7 -6.50 -12.60 -20.43
CA LEU A 7 -6.34 -11.25 -20.95
C LEU A 7 -6.76 -11.16 -22.43
N SER A 8 -6.56 -12.25 -23.20
CA SER A 8 -7.07 -12.40 -24.58
C SER A 8 -8.56 -12.14 -24.71
N ARG A 9 -9.38 -12.48 -23.70
CA ARG A 9 -10.83 -12.32 -23.75
C ARG A 9 -11.29 -10.88 -23.48
N LEU A 10 -10.56 -10.13 -22.66
CA LEU A 10 -10.81 -8.69 -22.47
C LEU A 10 -10.53 -7.89 -23.75
N THR A 11 -9.49 -8.29 -24.48
CA THR A 11 -9.16 -7.71 -25.79
C THR A 11 -10.23 -8.02 -26.83
N GLU A 12 -10.77 -9.24 -26.84
CA GLU A 12 -11.88 -9.64 -27.72
C GLU A 12 -13.18 -8.86 -27.47
N LEU A 13 -13.41 -8.45 -26.21
CA LEU A 13 -14.54 -7.63 -25.81
C LEU A 13 -14.32 -6.11 -26.04
N GLY A 14 -13.19 -5.71 -26.61
CA GLY A 14 -12.84 -4.29 -26.83
C GLY A 14 -12.47 -3.55 -25.55
N LEU A 15 -12.16 -4.27 -24.47
CA LEU A 15 -11.79 -3.70 -23.16
C LEU A 15 -10.27 -3.61 -22.96
N PHE A 16 -9.54 -3.27 -24.01
CA PHE A 16 -8.07 -3.18 -23.97
C PHE A 16 -7.54 -2.26 -22.86
N GLU A 17 -8.21 -1.13 -22.60
CA GLU A 17 -7.84 -0.23 -21.50
C GLU A 17 -7.96 -0.88 -20.12
N THR A 18 -8.94 -1.76 -19.94
CA THR A 18 -9.12 -2.51 -18.69
C THR A 18 -7.92 -3.39 -18.38
N ASP A 19 -7.29 -3.95 -19.40
CA ASP A 19 -6.12 -4.80 -19.30
C ASP A 19 -4.89 -4.04 -18.76
N LEU A 20 -4.71 -2.80 -19.22
CA LEU A 20 -3.65 -1.93 -18.71
C LEU A 20 -3.81 -1.66 -17.21
N TYR A 21 -5.03 -1.43 -16.75
CA TYR A 21 -5.29 -1.19 -15.32
C TYR A 21 -5.17 -2.46 -14.47
N PHE A 22 -5.53 -3.64 -15.00
CA PHE A 22 -5.24 -4.91 -14.30
C PHE A 22 -3.74 -5.13 -14.14
N THR A 23 -2.97 -4.88 -15.20
CA THR A 23 -1.50 -4.96 -15.13
C THR A 23 -0.94 -3.95 -14.13
N ALA A 24 -1.44 -2.72 -14.12
CA ALA A 24 -1.01 -1.69 -13.18
C ALA A 24 -1.39 -2.05 -11.73
N ALA A 25 -2.58 -2.59 -11.48
CA ALA A 25 -3.01 -3.06 -10.17
C ALA A 25 -2.15 -4.24 -9.67
N PHE A 26 -1.83 -5.19 -10.55
CA PHE A 26 -0.92 -6.29 -10.25
C PHE A 26 0.49 -5.77 -9.90
N ASN A 27 1.02 -4.86 -10.71
CA ASN A 27 2.33 -4.25 -10.44
C ASN A 27 2.36 -3.49 -9.12
N ALA A 28 1.26 -2.83 -8.73
CA ALA A 28 1.16 -2.17 -7.43
C ALA A 28 1.26 -3.18 -6.27
N THR A 29 0.57 -4.34 -6.36
CA THR A 29 0.68 -5.40 -5.34
C THR A 29 2.07 -6.02 -5.28
N GLU A 30 2.73 -6.22 -6.42
CA GLU A 30 4.12 -6.69 -6.47
C GLU A 30 5.09 -5.66 -5.88
N ALA A 31 4.91 -4.37 -6.15
CA ALA A 31 5.69 -3.31 -5.54
C ALA A 31 5.54 -3.30 -4.01
N MET A 32 4.32 -3.47 -3.48
CA MET A 32 4.09 -3.65 -2.04
C MET A 32 4.84 -4.86 -1.48
N ARG A 33 4.85 -5.99 -2.18
CA ARG A 33 5.60 -7.19 -1.78
C ARG A 33 7.10 -6.93 -1.72
N VAL A 34 7.64 -6.20 -2.71
CA VAL A 34 9.04 -5.78 -2.74
C VAL A 34 9.36 -4.83 -1.59
N ASN A 35 8.52 -3.81 -1.34
CA ASN A 35 8.72 -2.89 -0.22
C ASN A 35 8.77 -3.62 1.13
N ARG A 36 7.93 -4.64 1.34
CA ARG A 36 7.98 -5.48 2.54
C ARG A 36 9.28 -6.27 2.66
N ALA A 37 9.80 -6.79 1.56
CA ALA A 37 11.09 -7.49 1.56
C ALA A 37 12.26 -6.52 1.84
N VAL A 38 12.21 -5.32 1.27
CA VAL A 38 13.19 -4.25 1.55
C VAL A 38 13.16 -3.84 3.01
N GLU A 39 11.97 -3.70 3.61
CA GLU A 39 11.81 -3.39 5.03
C GLU A 39 12.54 -4.39 5.91
N VAL A 40 12.32 -5.69 5.67
CA VAL A 40 13.00 -6.77 6.42
C VAL A 40 14.51 -6.71 6.23
N GLU A 41 15.00 -6.47 5.03
CA GLU A 41 16.43 -6.38 4.73
C GLU A 41 17.09 -5.19 5.44
N LEU A 42 16.44 -4.02 5.44
CA LEU A 42 16.94 -2.83 6.15
C LEU A 42 17.06 -3.07 7.66
N ILE A 43 16.08 -3.74 8.25
CA ILE A 43 16.11 -4.11 9.67
C ILE A 43 17.27 -5.06 9.95
N ASN A 44 17.44 -6.10 9.14
CA ASN A 44 18.48 -7.10 9.33
C ASN A 44 19.89 -6.48 9.20
N LYS A 45 20.13 -5.70 8.17
CA LYS A 45 21.41 -4.98 7.98
C LYS A 45 21.77 -4.07 9.15
N ARG A 46 20.79 -3.37 9.69
CA ARG A 46 21.03 -2.53 10.85
C ARG A 46 21.33 -3.35 12.08
N ALA A 47 20.63 -4.45 12.31
CA ALA A 47 20.90 -5.34 13.43
C ALA A 47 22.31 -5.97 13.35
N GLU A 48 22.74 -6.36 12.17
CA GLU A 48 24.11 -6.87 11.93
C GLU A 48 25.15 -5.79 12.26
N LYS A 49 25.01 -4.59 11.70
CA LYS A 49 25.92 -3.48 11.97
C LYS A 49 25.97 -3.09 13.45
N ALA A 50 24.84 -3.10 14.13
CA ALA A 50 24.77 -2.81 15.56
C ALA A 50 25.53 -3.87 16.40
N ARG A 51 25.41 -5.16 16.02
CA ARG A 51 26.16 -6.25 16.66
C ARG A 51 27.67 -6.12 16.42
N ASP A 52 28.09 -5.77 15.21
CA ASP A 52 29.51 -5.57 14.87
C ASP A 52 30.11 -4.42 15.69
N ILE A 53 29.39 -3.29 15.82
CA ILE A 53 29.80 -2.16 16.66
C ILE A 53 29.90 -2.58 18.13
N ALA A 54 28.90 -3.32 18.64
CA ALA A 54 28.91 -3.81 20.01
C ALA A 54 30.07 -4.79 20.27
N ALA A 55 30.39 -5.66 19.31
CA ALA A 55 31.52 -6.57 19.43
C ALA A 55 32.88 -5.88 19.37
N ALA A 56 33.00 -4.79 18.60
CA ALA A 56 34.23 -4.02 18.46
C ALA A 56 34.48 -3.04 19.61
N SER A 57 33.44 -2.70 20.41
CA SER A 57 33.54 -1.74 21.48
C SER A 57 33.81 -2.39 22.82
N SER A 58 34.81 -1.90 23.53
CA SER A 58 35.11 -2.30 24.92
C SER A 58 34.12 -1.74 25.95
N ASN A 59 33.32 -0.75 25.55
CA ASN A 59 32.34 -0.09 26.40
C ASN A 59 30.95 -0.17 25.74
N PHE A 60 30.04 -0.90 26.40
CA PHE A 60 28.68 -1.09 25.95
C PHE A 60 27.93 0.24 25.74
N ALA A 61 28.17 1.23 26.60
CA ALA A 61 27.55 2.55 26.47
C ALA A 61 28.03 3.27 25.20
N ASP A 62 29.32 3.22 24.90
CA ASP A 62 29.86 3.83 23.66
C ASP A 62 29.39 3.15 22.41
N SER A 63 29.24 1.81 22.41
CA SER A 63 28.68 1.08 21.29
C SER A 63 27.19 1.44 21.06
N LEU A 64 26.44 1.60 22.14
CA LEU A 64 25.04 1.98 22.09
C LEU A 64 24.86 3.42 21.56
N PHE A 65 25.64 4.38 22.08
CA PHE A 65 25.62 5.77 21.62
C PHE A 65 26.17 5.92 20.20
N GLY A 66 27.14 5.13 19.81
CA GLY A 66 27.66 5.06 18.44
C GLY A 66 26.59 4.58 17.46
N THR A 67 25.81 3.56 17.84
CA THR A 67 24.70 3.05 17.05
C THR A 67 23.55 4.06 16.90
N ILE A 68 23.27 4.84 17.94
CA ILE A 68 22.21 5.87 17.95
C ILE A 68 22.66 7.15 17.23
N ARG A 69 23.90 7.62 17.49
CA ARG A 69 24.41 8.87 16.92
C ARG A 69 25.02 8.72 15.55
N GLY A 70 25.54 7.57 15.24
CA GLY A 70 26.34 7.34 14.03
C GLY A 70 25.56 7.20 12.76
N GLY A 71 24.34 7.76 12.69
CA GLY A 71 23.53 7.77 11.49
C GLY A 71 23.86 6.57 10.61
N ASP A 72 23.27 5.41 10.87
CA ASP A 72 23.50 4.24 10.02
C ASP A 72 23.22 4.63 8.58
N CYS A 73 24.28 4.72 7.80
CA CYS A 73 24.22 5.05 6.40
C CYS A 73 24.56 3.82 5.59
N CYS A 74 23.88 3.65 4.47
CA CYS A 74 24.35 2.82 3.38
C CYS A 74 24.90 3.72 2.26
N VAL A 75 25.87 3.20 1.52
CA VAL A 75 26.42 3.91 0.36
C VAL A 75 25.70 3.45 -0.89
N ILE A 76 25.03 4.37 -1.56
CA ILE A 76 24.35 4.13 -2.83
C ILE A 76 25.06 5.03 -3.88
N ASN A 77 25.75 4.42 -4.83
CA ASN A 77 26.52 5.14 -5.86
C ASN A 77 27.46 6.22 -5.30
N GLY A 78 28.15 5.94 -4.17
CA GLY A 78 29.06 6.87 -3.50
C GLY A 78 28.39 7.92 -2.61
N ILE A 79 27.07 7.91 -2.50
CA ILE A 79 26.31 8.82 -1.64
C ILE A 79 25.94 8.13 -0.33
N ASN A 80 26.25 8.74 0.79
CA ASN A 80 25.82 8.28 2.11
C ASN A 80 24.32 8.60 2.30
N VAL A 81 23.49 7.56 2.42
CA VAL A 81 22.05 7.69 2.67
C VAL A 81 21.73 7.10 4.03
N SER A 82 21.01 7.85 4.85
CA SER A 82 20.54 7.36 6.16
C SER A 82 19.62 6.16 6.00
N MET A 83 19.89 5.09 6.72
CA MET A 83 19.01 3.90 6.72
C MET A 83 17.61 4.25 7.28
N SER A 84 17.51 5.15 8.23
CA SER A 84 16.23 5.63 8.75
C SER A 84 15.42 6.36 7.67
N PHE A 85 16.08 7.17 6.85
CA PHE A 85 15.46 7.83 5.72
C PHE A 85 14.94 6.80 4.68
N LEU A 86 15.77 5.82 4.32
CA LEU A 86 15.37 4.76 3.38
C LEU A 86 14.21 3.93 3.91
N TYR A 87 14.18 3.67 5.21
CA TYR A 87 13.10 2.94 5.84
C TYR A 87 11.77 3.71 5.75
N ASN A 88 11.79 5.01 6.06
CA ASN A 88 10.61 5.85 5.96
C ASN A 88 10.15 6.00 4.51
N LEU A 89 11.07 6.24 3.58
CA LEU A 89 10.77 6.32 2.16
C LEU A 89 10.12 5.03 1.65
N ASN A 90 10.67 3.87 2.03
CA ASN A 90 10.13 2.58 1.66
C ASN A 90 8.71 2.35 2.22
N TYR A 91 8.43 2.84 3.42
CA TYR A 91 7.09 2.77 4.00
C TYR A 91 6.10 3.69 3.28
N GLU A 92 6.48 4.91 2.96
CA GLU A 92 5.67 5.85 2.17
C GLU A 92 5.36 5.30 0.78
N ASP A 93 6.35 4.73 0.10
CA ASP A 93 6.16 4.08 -1.20
C ASP A 93 5.19 2.91 -1.11
N PHE A 94 5.28 2.10 -0.04
CA PHE A 94 4.35 1.02 0.22
C PHE A 94 2.90 1.53 0.32
N ILE A 95 2.65 2.59 1.10
CA ILE A 95 1.31 3.18 1.24
C ILE A 95 0.82 3.77 -0.09
N ASN A 96 1.71 4.43 -0.84
CA ASN A 96 1.40 4.97 -2.16
C ASN A 96 0.97 3.85 -3.13
N HIS A 97 1.67 2.72 -3.16
CA HIS A 97 1.30 1.57 -4.00
C HIS A 97 -0.03 0.95 -3.57
N ALA A 98 -0.29 0.86 -2.26
CA ALA A 98 -1.58 0.41 -1.75
C ALA A 98 -2.72 1.34 -2.22
N ARG A 99 -2.51 2.66 -2.18
CA ARG A 99 -3.50 3.63 -2.67
C ARG A 99 -3.70 3.50 -4.17
N ASN A 100 -2.63 3.44 -4.94
CA ASN A 100 -2.67 3.31 -6.40
C ASN A 100 -3.42 2.05 -6.84
N TYR A 101 -3.28 0.94 -6.12
CA TYR A 101 -4.05 -0.27 -6.39
C TYR A 101 -5.56 0.02 -6.42
N PHE A 102 -6.11 0.70 -5.42
CA PHE A 102 -7.54 1.02 -5.38
C PHE A 102 -7.95 2.01 -6.47
N ASP A 103 -7.09 2.95 -6.83
CA ASP A 103 -7.37 3.87 -7.93
C ASP A 103 -7.37 3.15 -9.30
N TYR A 104 -6.46 2.19 -9.53
CA TYR A 104 -6.51 1.32 -10.73
C TYR A 104 -7.76 0.44 -10.76
N LEU A 105 -8.16 -0.09 -9.62
CA LEU A 105 -9.40 -0.84 -9.49
C LEU A 105 -10.62 0.02 -9.83
N ALA A 106 -10.63 1.28 -9.41
CA ALA A 106 -11.68 2.22 -9.76
C ALA A 106 -11.76 2.47 -11.27
N HIS A 107 -10.63 2.54 -11.97
CA HIS A 107 -10.60 2.63 -13.43
C HIS A 107 -11.20 1.40 -14.10
N ILE A 108 -10.86 0.19 -13.62
CA ILE A 108 -11.42 -1.05 -14.16
C ILE A 108 -12.95 -1.06 -14.01
N ILE A 109 -13.46 -0.77 -12.81
CA ILE A 109 -14.89 -0.75 -12.53
C ILE A 109 -15.59 0.33 -13.36
N TYR A 110 -14.98 1.51 -13.50
CA TYR A 110 -15.52 2.58 -14.32
C TYR A 110 -15.68 2.14 -15.79
N LEU A 111 -14.65 1.54 -16.36
CA LEU A 111 -14.66 1.11 -17.76
C LEU A 111 -15.74 0.04 -18.02
N VAL A 112 -15.91 -0.87 -17.06
CA VAL A 112 -16.86 -2.00 -17.22
C VAL A 112 -18.31 -1.58 -16.95
N TYR A 113 -18.57 -0.71 -15.94
CA TYR A 113 -19.94 -0.49 -15.44
C TYR A 113 -20.46 0.94 -15.61
N LEU A 114 -19.59 1.92 -15.76
CA LEU A 114 -19.98 3.34 -15.65
C LEU A 114 -19.68 4.17 -16.90
N ARG A 115 -18.73 3.76 -17.74
CA ARG A 115 -18.30 4.54 -18.91
C ARG A 115 -19.46 5.01 -19.80
N ASP A 116 -20.37 4.10 -20.08
CA ASP A 116 -21.52 4.35 -20.96
C ASP A 116 -22.67 5.08 -20.24
N LYS A 117 -22.66 5.13 -18.91
CA LYS A 117 -23.69 5.77 -18.09
C LYS A 117 -23.33 7.20 -17.69
N LYS A 118 -22.05 7.44 -17.41
CA LYS A 118 -21.58 8.73 -16.93
C LYS A 118 -20.12 8.96 -17.28
N LYS A 119 -19.83 10.06 -17.96
CA LYS A 119 -18.44 10.52 -18.12
C LYS A 119 -17.92 11.05 -16.78
N ILE A 120 -16.82 10.48 -16.30
CA ILE A 120 -16.13 10.92 -15.10
C ILE A 120 -14.68 11.22 -15.50
N ASP A 121 -14.27 12.48 -15.36
CA ASP A 121 -12.90 12.88 -15.63
C ASP A 121 -12.02 12.50 -14.43
N GLU A 122 -10.83 11.95 -14.71
CA GLU A 122 -9.82 11.58 -13.70
C GLU A 122 -10.40 10.68 -12.59
N ILE A 123 -10.91 9.50 -12.98
CA ILE A 123 -11.49 8.57 -12.02
C ILE A 123 -10.46 8.19 -10.92
N ASP A 124 -10.91 8.17 -9.69
CA ASP A 124 -10.23 7.62 -8.52
C ASP A 124 -11.24 6.85 -7.67
N PHE A 125 -10.76 6.14 -6.65
CA PHE A 125 -11.66 5.33 -5.81
C PHE A 125 -12.70 6.19 -5.05
N GLY A 126 -12.35 7.41 -4.65
CA GLY A 126 -13.29 8.33 -4.01
C GLY A 126 -14.40 8.82 -4.95
N LYS A 127 -14.09 9.03 -6.23
CA LYS A 127 -15.09 9.35 -7.26
C LYS A 127 -15.96 8.13 -7.58
N LEU A 128 -15.38 6.92 -7.59
CA LEU A 128 -16.13 5.68 -7.74
C LEU A 128 -17.17 5.51 -6.63
N ILE A 129 -16.78 5.68 -5.37
CA ILE A 129 -17.69 5.62 -4.21
C ILE A 129 -18.90 6.55 -4.41
N LYS A 130 -18.68 7.80 -4.81
CA LYS A 130 -19.74 8.80 -5.03
C LYS A 130 -20.72 8.43 -6.14
N ASN A 131 -20.31 7.56 -7.07
CA ASN A 131 -21.12 7.13 -8.20
C ASN A 131 -21.56 5.65 -8.12
N ARG A 132 -21.34 5.01 -6.96
CA ARG A 132 -21.63 3.59 -6.73
C ARG A 132 -23.07 3.20 -7.06
N SER A 133 -24.03 4.07 -6.79
CA SER A 133 -25.45 3.83 -7.06
C SER A 133 -25.79 3.68 -8.54
N LEU A 134 -24.87 3.99 -9.44
CA LEU A 134 -25.02 3.80 -10.88
C LEU A 134 -24.53 2.42 -11.37
N ILE A 135 -23.94 1.62 -10.47
CA ILE A 135 -23.45 0.28 -10.77
C ILE A 135 -24.60 -0.71 -10.61
N ASP A 136 -24.98 -1.37 -11.70
CA ASP A 136 -26.12 -2.31 -11.70
C ASP A 136 -25.76 -3.68 -11.09
N ASN A 137 -24.48 -3.95 -10.82
CA ASN A 137 -24.02 -5.17 -10.20
C ASN A 137 -23.94 -4.98 -8.67
N ALA A 138 -24.82 -5.67 -7.94
CA ALA A 138 -24.95 -5.57 -6.50
C ALA A 138 -23.68 -6.04 -5.78
N GLU A 139 -23.07 -7.14 -6.22
CA GLU A 139 -21.88 -7.72 -5.62
C GLU A 139 -20.67 -6.76 -5.72
N ILE A 140 -20.49 -6.12 -6.87
CA ILE A 140 -19.44 -5.10 -7.04
C ILE A 140 -19.73 -3.86 -6.18
N SER A 141 -21.00 -3.43 -6.12
CA SER A 141 -21.41 -2.31 -5.25
C SER A 141 -21.13 -2.61 -3.77
N ASP A 142 -21.41 -3.84 -3.32
CA ASP A 142 -21.14 -4.28 -1.95
C ASP A 142 -19.64 -4.38 -1.64
N LEU A 143 -18.84 -4.86 -2.59
CA LEU A 143 -17.36 -4.86 -2.45
C LEU A 143 -16.80 -3.44 -2.30
N ILE A 144 -17.28 -2.48 -3.10
CA ILE A 144 -16.88 -1.07 -2.97
C ILE A 144 -17.27 -0.54 -1.57
N SER A 145 -18.47 -0.87 -1.10
CA SER A 145 -18.93 -0.47 0.24
C SER A 145 -18.07 -1.06 1.35
N THR A 146 -17.72 -2.33 1.23
CA THR A 146 -16.85 -3.03 2.18
C THR A 146 -15.47 -2.37 2.26
N ILE A 147 -14.88 -2.00 1.12
CA ILE A 147 -13.61 -1.28 1.08
C ILE A 147 -13.76 0.12 1.68
N GLU A 148 -14.81 0.88 1.31
CA GLU A 148 -15.07 2.23 1.80
C GLU A 148 -15.13 2.30 3.33
N THR A 149 -15.76 1.29 3.96
CA THR A 149 -15.95 1.24 5.42
C THR A 149 -14.81 0.58 6.17
N ASN A 150 -13.77 0.08 5.47
CA ASN A 150 -12.65 -0.58 6.09
C ASN A 150 -11.65 0.43 6.68
N ASP A 151 -11.25 0.21 7.93
CA ASP A 151 -10.30 1.08 8.64
C ASP A 151 -8.93 1.15 7.95
N LEU A 152 -8.49 0.06 7.30
CA LEU A 152 -7.21 0.05 6.58
C LEU A 152 -7.28 0.92 5.31
N PHE A 153 -8.41 0.93 4.59
CA PHE A 153 -8.59 1.84 3.46
C PHE A 153 -8.62 3.30 3.91
N THR A 154 -9.28 3.57 5.03
CA THR A 154 -9.30 4.89 5.66
C THR A 154 -7.89 5.32 6.05
N TYR A 155 -7.12 4.45 6.70
CA TYR A 155 -5.73 4.69 7.06
C TYR A 155 -4.85 5.02 5.83
N ILE A 156 -4.89 4.17 4.79
CA ILE A 156 -4.15 4.37 3.53
C ILE A 156 -4.48 5.73 2.92
N SER A 157 -5.78 6.06 2.85
CA SER A 157 -6.25 7.29 2.22
C SER A 157 -5.85 8.53 3.02
N ASP A 158 -5.95 8.51 4.34
CA ASP A 158 -5.59 9.63 5.20
C ASP A 158 -4.08 9.84 5.26
N TYR A 159 -3.30 8.75 5.41
CA TYR A 159 -1.84 8.79 5.36
C TYR A 159 -1.34 9.42 4.06
N ASN A 160 -1.78 8.87 2.91
CA ASN A 160 -1.38 9.35 1.59
C ASN A 160 -1.76 10.83 1.35
N ASN A 161 -2.93 11.26 1.82
CA ASN A 161 -3.34 12.66 1.68
C ASN A 161 -2.51 13.61 2.55
N ILE A 162 -2.19 13.21 3.79
CA ILE A 162 -1.39 14.04 4.69
C ILE A 162 0.03 14.18 4.15
N THR A 163 0.66 13.09 3.71
CA THR A 163 2.03 13.12 3.16
C THR A 163 2.13 13.91 1.87
N LYS A 164 1.10 13.92 1.02
CA LYS A 164 1.07 14.69 -0.23
C LYS A 164 0.83 16.20 -0.05
N HIS A 165 0.04 16.60 0.94
CA HIS A 165 -0.47 17.97 1.03
C HIS A 165 -0.05 18.72 2.29
N ASN A 166 0.44 18.00 3.30
CA ASN A 166 0.82 18.57 4.59
C ASN A 166 2.28 18.23 4.92
N HIS A 167 2.71 18.63 6.10
CA HIS A 167 3.98 18.20 6.68
C HIS A 167 3.91 16.69 6.98
N GLY A 168 5.00 15.97 6.75
CA GLY A 168 5.04 14.52 6.90
C GLY A 168 4.56 14.02 8.26
N ILE A 169 4.04 12.79 8.29
CA ILE A 169 3.69 12.11 9.53
C ILE A 169 4.97 11.74 10.27
N ASN A 170 4.99 11.91 11.58
CA ASN A 170 6.15 11.55 12.37
C ASN A 170 6.31 10.03 12.44
N THR A 171 7.40 9.55 11.87
CA THR A 171 7.72 8.13 11.72
C THR A 171 9.07 7.82 12.36
N PRO A 172 9.18 7.86 13.70
CA PRO A 172 10.44 7.58 14.36
C PRO A 172 10.84 6.11 14.19
N ILE A 173 12.15 5.91 14.09
CA ILE A 173 12.75 4.59 14.06
C ILE A 173 13.52 4.40 15.34
N ASN A 174 13.08 3.44 16.13
CA ASN A 174 13.72 3.07 17.39
C ASN A 174 14.56 1.81 17.22
N THR A 175 15.60 1.68 18.01
CA THR A 175 16.39 0.47 18.09
C THR A 175 15.97 -0.31 19.35
N ASN A 176 15.63 -1.58 19.18
CA ASN A 176 15.47 -2.49 20.31
C ASN A 176 16.87 -2.82 20.85
N PHE A 177 17.20 -2.33 22.04
CA PHE A 177 18.52 -2.50 22.63
C PHE A 177 18.88 -3.95 23.04
N ARG A 178 17.90 -4.86 23.09
CA ARG A 178 18.17 -6.28 23.38
C ARG A 178 18.51 -7.07 22.14
N THR A 179 17.80 -6.81 21.05
CA THR A 179 17.95 -7.52 19.78
C THR A 179 18.74 -6.75 18.74
N PHE A 180 19.01 -5.47 18.99
CA PHE A 180 19.59 -4.50 18.05
C PHE A 180 18.76 -4.31 16.78
N GLU A 181 17.51 -4.77 16.78
CA GLU A 181 16.61 -4.60 15.66
C GLU A 181 16.07 -3.18 15.56
N MET A 182 15.90 -2.73 14.35
CA MET A 182 15.23 -1.48 14.03
C MET A 182 13.73 -1.67 14.11
N VAL A 183 13.03 -0.78 14.80
CA VAL A 183 11.57 -0.78 14.89
C VAL A 183 11.06 0.56 14.39
N GLY A 184 10.46 0.52 13.22
CA GLY A 184 9.76 1.68 12.65
C GLY A 184 8.36 1.81 13.25
N MET A 185 8.02 3.02 13.65
CA MET A 185 6.70 3.34 14.20
C MET A 185 6.08 4.49 13.41
N VAL A 186 4.77 4.47 13.30
CA VAL A 186 3.96 5.61 12.86
C VAL A 186 3.31 6.20 14.10
N PHE A 187 3.63 7.44 14.43
CA PHE A 187 3.00 8.13 15.55
C PHE A 187 1.53 8.45 15.22
N PRO A 188 0.69 8.63 16.25
CA PRO A 188 -0.69 9.02 16.04
C PRO A 188 -0.79 10.24 15.13
N PHE A 189 -1.71 10.18 14.19
CA PHE A 189 -2.02 11.30 13.32
C PHE A 189 -3.53 11.41 13.13
N SER A 190 -3.99 12.59 12.82
CA SER A 190 -5.40 12.83 12.58
C SER A 190 -5.63 13.61 11.30
N LYS A 191 -6.83 13.43 10.75
CA LYS A 191 -7.32 14.16 9.59
C LYS A 191 -8.74 14.62 9.82
N GLU A 192 -8.97 15.90 9.62
CA GLU A 192 -10.32 16.46 9.63
C GLU A 192 -10.96 16.31 8.25
N ILE A 193 -12.18 15.75 8.23
CA ILE A 193 -13.02 15.64 7.04
C ILE A 193 -14.40 16.14 7.37
N LYS A 194 -14.82 17.25 6.76
CA LYS A 194 -16.14 17.86 6.94
C LYS A 194 -16.48 18.13 8.40
N GLY A 195 -15.52 18.60 9.19
CA GLY A 195 -15.68 18.88 10.60
C GLY A 195 -15.64 17.67 11.55
N VAL A 196 -15.33 16.49 11.01
CA VAL A 196 -15.11 15.25 11.81
C VAL A 196 -13.64 14.91 11.80
N GLU A 197 -13.03 14.87 12.97
CA GLU A 197 -11.64 14.42 13.13
C GLU A 197 -11.59 12.89 13.17
N ARG A 198 -10.77 12.33 12.30
CA ARG A 198 -10.40 10.90 12.33
C ARG A 198 -9.00 10.77 12.85
N THR A 199 -8.82 10.00 13.89
CA THR A 199 -7.52 9.75 14.53
C THR A 199 -7.07 8.32 14.26
N HIS A 200 -5.80 8.18 13.94
CA HIS A 200 -5.11 6.89 13.79
C HIS A 200 -4.09 6.75 14.92
N ASP A 201 -4.16 5.63 15.60
CA ASP A 201 -3.31 5.34 16.76
C ASP A 201 -1.88 4.98 16.35
N LEU A 202 -1.00 4.92 17.36
CA LEU A 202 0.36 4.44 17.22
C LEU A 202 0.37 3.04 16.59
N ALA A 203 1.15 2.86 15.54
CA ALA A 203 1.30 1.58 14.86
C ALA A 203 2.77 1.24 14.60
N LEU A 204 3.08 -0.04 14.60
CA LEU A 204 4.34 -0.55 14.08
C LEU A 204 4.26 -0.64 12.55
N MET A 205 5.23 -0.05 11.85
CA MET A 205 5.24 -0.04 10.38
C MET A 205 5.15 -1.45 9.79
N ARG A 206 5.93 -2.41 10.32
CA ARG A 206 5.94 -3.80 9.88
C ARG A 206 4.56 -4.45 9.96
N ASP A 207 3.87 -4.26 11.08
CA ASP A 207 2.57 -4.89 11.30
C ASP A 207 1.51 -4.22 10.41
N LYS A 208 1.56 -2.90 10.31
CA LYS A 208 0.66 -2.14 9.42
C LYS A 208 0.86 -2.51 7.95
N MET A 209 2.11 -2.70 7.50
CA MET A 209 2.40 -3.19 6.14
C MET A 209 1.84 -4.59 5.88
N LYS A 210 1.87 -5.50 6.87
CA LYS A 210 1.28 -6.84 6.75
C LYS A 210 -0.23 -6.78 6.62
N GLU A 211 -0.90 -6.03 7.51
CA GLU A 211 -2.35 -5.85 7.51
C GLU A 211 -2.84 -5.26 6.18
N ILE A 212 -2.21 -4.19 5.73
CA ILE A 212 -2.55 -3.51 4.47
C ILE A 212 -2.31 -4.42 3.27
N HIS A 213 -1.18 -5.12 3.21
CA HIS A 213 -0.89 -6.02 2.10
C HIS A 213 -1.91 -7.14 2.01
N GLN A 214 -2.28 -7.76 3.15
CA GLN A 214 -3.32 -8.78 3.18
C GLN A 214 -4.67 -8.22 2.72
N PHE A 215 -5.06 -7.04 3.21
CA PHE A 215 -6.29 -6.38 2.80
C PHE A 215 -6.36 -6.10 1.30
N VAL A 216 -5.24 -5.66 0.69
CA VAL A 216 -5.17 -5.46 -0.76
C VAL A 216 -5.31 -6.78 -1.52
N LEU A 217 -4.64 -7.86 -1.07
CA LEU A 217 -4.74 -9.18 -1.70
C LEU A 217 -6.15 -9.77 -1.58
N ASP A 218 -6.80 -9.64 -0.43
CA ASP A 218 -8.16 -10.11 -0.22
C ASP A 218 -9.16 -9.34 -1.10
N SER A 219 -8.99 -8.02 -1.20
CA SER A 219 -9.75 -7.17 -2.11
C SER A 219 -9.55 -7.58 -3.57
N GLN A 220 -8.30 -7.83 -3.98
CA GLN A 220 -7.99 -8.30 -5.33
C GLN A 220 -8.67 -9.62 -5.64
N GLN A 221 -8.60 -10.60 -4.75
CA GLN A 221 -9.22 -11.90 -4.95
C GLN A 221 -10.76 -11.80 -5.05
N ALA A 222 -11.37 -10.96 -4.21
CA ALA A 222 -12.81 -10.73 -4.24
C ALA A 222 -13.25 -10.13 -5.59
N PHE A 223 -12.54 -9.11 -6.08
CA PHE A 223 -12.84 -8.51 -7.39
C PHE A 223 -12.62 -9.48 -8.55
N LEU A 224 -11.51 -10.20 -8.57
CA LEU A 224 -11.21 -11.16 -9.62
C LEU A 224 -12.29 -12.23 -9.72
N LYS A 225 -12.79 -12.70 -8.57
CA LYS A 225 -13.88 -13.67 -8.51
C LYS A 225 -15.17 -13.14 -9.12
N GLU A 226 -15.52 -11.88 -8.87
CA GLU A 226 -16.73 -11.28 -9.43
C GLU A 226 -16.60 -10.99 -10.93
N PHE A 227 -15.44 -10.51 -11.37
CA PHE A 227 -15.17 -10.34 -12.80
C PHE A 227 -15.20 -11.67 -13.56
N ASP A 228 -14.67 -12.75 -13.00
CA ASP A 228 -14.70 -14.08 -13.63
C ASP A 228 -16.13 -14.59 -13.85
N LYS A 229 -17.07 -14.34 -12.93
CA LYS A 229 -18.47 -14.68 -13.08
C LYS A 229 -19.12 -14.00 -14.29
N ILE A 230 -18.84 -12.72 -14.51
CA ILE A 230 -19.41 -11.95 -15.62
C ILE A 230 -18.95 -12.54 -16.95
N TYR A 231 -17.66 -12.85 -17.08
CA TYR A 231 -17.08 -13.39 -18.31
C TYR A 231 -17.51 -14.83 -18.61
N THR A 232 -17.87 -15.60 -17.56
CA THR A 232 -18.38 -16.97 -17.75
C THR A 232 -19.86 -17.00 -18.15
N GLN A 233 -20.66 -16.04 -17.68
CA GLN A 233 -22.08 -15.95 -18.02
C GLN A 233 -22.31 -15.55 -19.48
N GLU A 234 -21.58 -14.54 -19.98
CA GLU A 234 -21.68 -14.11 -21.39
C GLU A 234 -21.20 -15.18 -22.40
N GLY A 235 -20.37 -16.13 -21.94
CA GLY A 235 -19.91 -17.24 -22.80
C GLY A 235 -20.92 -18.39 -22.99
N ASN A 236 -21.96 -18.45 -22.17
CA ASN A 236 -22.99 -19.48 -22.22
C ASN A 236 -24.25 -19.02 -22.98
N GLU A 237 -24.36 -17.75 -23.38
CA GLU A 237 -25.49 -17.20 -24.13
C GLU A 237 -25.21 -17.09 -25.66
N LYS A 238 -24.12 -17.65 -26.16
CA LYS A 238 -23.78 -17.77 -27.57
C LYS A 238 -23.61 -19.24 -27.94
#